data_6c4dd87ce27cf90273b5aabf9fa08f25
#
_entry.id   6c4dd87ce27cf90273b5aabf9fa08f25
#
_cell.length_a   1.000
_cell.length_b   1.000
_cell.length_c   1.000
_cell.angle_alpha   90.00
_cell.angle_beta   90.00
_cell.angle_gamma   90.00
#
_symmetry.space_group_name_H-M   'P 1'
#
loop_
_entity.id
_entity.type
_entity.pdbx_description
1 polymer ?
#
loop_
_entity_poly.entity_id
_entity_poly.type
_entity_poly.pdbx_seq_one_letter_code
_entity_poly.pdbx_strand_id
1 'polypeptide(L)'
;MRIVADANIPFVRECLSSVGEVRVLGGRDITPQAVAEADALLVRSITVVNRSLLAGSRVRFVGTATIGFDHVDVSYLQRSGIGFASAPGSNANSAAEYVIAGLLEIARRRKIALEGKSIGVIGVGNVGGRVARKCEGLGMRVVKNDPPLQRQTRDPQYVGLEALYDCDFITIHTPLTREGIDKTFHLADRQFFARLKQGAVFVNASRGAVVETQALKDAIRAGRLGAVVLDVWEGEPDIDVELLGMVDLASPHIAGYSFDGKVAGMVMIYRSLCEHFGLTPKFDVKDFLPVPEIPRLEVETGDASDDGLLARIAERIYSISRDDRDTRQIADQPPESRGRYFDSLRKNYPVRREFQNTTVVLDKPRESLARKLRGIGFVVEGAA
;
A
#
# COMPACT_ATOMS: atom_id res chain seq x y z
N MET A 1 18.53 23.72 -14.91
CA MET A 1 17.10 23.46 -14.64
C MET A 1 16.80 23.81 -13.20
N ARG A 2 15.72 24.51 -12.92
CA ARG A 2 15.25 24.83 -11.54
C ARG A 2 14.14 23.88 -11.16
N ILE A 3 14.28 23.21 -10.02
CA ILE A 3 13.36 22.17 -9.56
C ILE A 3 12.82 22.56 -8.19
N VAL A 4 11.50 22.53 -8.02
CA VAL A 4 10.86 22.62 -6.70
C VAL A 4 10.39 21.22 -6.32
N ALA A 5 10.70 20.79 -5.09
CA ALA A 5 10.40 19.45 -4.62
C ALA A 5 9.88 19.43 -3.17
N ASP A 6 8.96 18.50 -2.88
CA ASP A 6 8.45 18.25 -1.53
C ASP A 6 9.54 17.62 -0.65
N ALA A 7 9.78 18.21 0.53
CA ALA A 7 10.77 17.76 1.51
C ALA A 7 10.52 16.33 2.04
N ASN A 8 9.31 15.82 1.91
CA ASN A 8 8.97 14.46 2.34
C ASN A 8 9.27 13.38 1.27
N ILE A 9 9.84 13.77 0.11
CA ILE A 9 10.39 12.81 -0.86
C ILE A 9 11.81 12.47 -0.39
N PRO A 10 12.12 11.20 -0.05
CA PRO A 10 13.44 10.84 0.46
C PRO A 10 14.51 11.08 -0.60
N PHE A 11 15.69 11.56 -0.20
CA PHE A 11 16.85 11.80 -1.06
C PHE A 11 16.61 12.68 -2.30
N VAL A 12 15.53 13.47 -2.27
CA VAL A 12 15.12 14.28 -3.42
C VAL A 12 16.19 15.28 -3.81
N ARG A 13 16.88 15.89 -2.83
CA ARG A 13 17.98 16.84 -3.09
C ARG A 13 19.18 16.14 -3.70
N GLU A 14 19.62 15.05 -3.10
CA GLU A 14 20.78 14.27 -3.53
C GLU A 14 20.61 13.74 -4.95
N CYS A 15 19.43 13.18 -5.23
CA CYS A 15 19.13 12.61 -6.53
C CYS A 15 19.04 13.70 -7.63
N LEU A 16 18.30 14.78 -7.36
CA LEU A 16 18.00 15.79 -8.37
C LEU A 16 19.12 16.82 -8.55
N SER A 17 20.07 16.98 -7.59
CA SER A 17 21.23 17.85 -7.75
C SER A 17 22.09 17.47 -8.95
N SER A 18 21.99 16.23 -9.42
CA SER A 18 22.68 15.76 -10.62
C SER A 18 22.14 16.35 -11.91
N VAL A 19 20.94 16.93 -11.89
CA VAL A 19 20.23 17.42 -13.10
C VAL A 19 19.78 18.89 -13.01
N GLY A 20 19.88 19.52 -11.83
CA GLY A 20 19.52 20.93 -11.68
C GLY A 20 19.69 21.50 -10.30
N GLU A 21 19.31 22.76 -10.15
CA GLU A 21 19.20 23.46 -8.87
C GLU A 21 17.89 23.05 -8.18
N VAL A 22 17.96 22.53 -6.95
CA VAL A 22 16.83 21.97 -6.23
C VAL A 22 16.46 22.83 -5.02
N ARG A 23 15.24 23.38 -5.05
CA ARG A 23 14.61 24.03 -3.91
C ARG A 23 13.63 23.07 -3.25
N VAL A 24 13.94 22.67 -2.01
CA VAL A 24 13.11 21.74 -1.23
C VAL A 24 12.23 22.54 -0.28
N LEU A 25 10.91 22.26 -0.28
CA LEU A 25 9.90 22.94 0.52
C LEU A 25 8.97 21.91 1.19
N GLY A 26 8.34 22.26 2.30
CA GLY A 26 7.20 21.51 2.81
C GLY A 26 6.06 21.49 1.79
N GLY A 27 5.36 20.38 1.64
CA GLY A 27 4.32 20.28 0.60
C GLY A 27 3.21 21.34 0.70
N ARG A 28 2.92 21.86 1.91
CA ARG A 28 1.97 22.98 2.12
C ARG A 28 2.58 24.35 1.82
N ASP A 29 3.91 24.47 1.75
CA ASP A 29 4.64 25.70 1.44
C ASP A 29 4.90 25.84 -0.07
N ILE A 30 4.48 24.87 -0.87
CA ILE A 30 4.55 24.93 -2.33
C ILE A 30 3.39 25.80 -2.82
N THR A 31 3.71 27.09 -3.07
CA THR A 31 2.76 28.13 -3.48
C THR A 31 3.00 28.54 -4.94
N PRO A 32 2.07 29.27 -5.60
CA PRO A 32 2.29 29.78 -6.96
C PRO A 32 3.58 30.60 -7.10
N GLN A 33 3.93 31.39 -6.09
CA GLN A 33 5.18 32.18 -6.07
C GLN A 33 6.42 31.27 -6.00
N ALA A 34 6.32 30.16 -5.26
CA ALA A 34 7.44 29.21 -5.12
C ALA A 34 7.74 28.49 -6.44
N VAL A 35 6.74 28.22 -7.28
CA VAL A 35 6.87 27.47 -8.54
C VAL A 35 7.00 28.35 -9.78
N ALA A 36 6.86 29.68 -9.65
CA ALA A 36 6.81 30.61 -10.80
C ALA A 36 8.00 30.44 -11.78
N GLU A 37 9.22 30.30 -11.25
CA GLU A 37 10.46 30.19 -12.03
C GLU A 37 10.98 28.72 -12.13
N ALA A 38 10.21 27.74 -11.65
CA ALA A 38 10.62 26.35 -11.71
C ALA A 38 10.36 25.73 -13.08
N ASP A 39 11.29 24.92 -13.58
CA ASP A 39 11.14 24.11 -14.79
C ASP A 39 10.39 22.81 -14.49
N ALA A 40 10.55 22.26 -13.26
CA ALA A 40 9.90 21.04 -12.81
C ALA A 40 9.41 21.16 -11.37
N LEU A 41 8.30 20.47 -11.09
CA LEU A 41 7.70 20.37 -9.76
C LEU A 41 7.55 18.89 -9.38
N LEU A 42 8.13 18.51 -8.23
CA LEU A 42 7.98 17.15 -7.68
C LEU A 42 7.25 17.21 -6.34
N VAL A 43 6.12 16.48 -6.25
CA VAL A 43 5.20 16.55 -5.11
C VAL A 43 4.91 15.20 -4.48
N ARG A 44 4.20 15.25 -3.36
CA ARG A 44 3.46 14.14 -2.74
C ARG A 44 2.00 14.53 -2.56
N SER A 45 1.22 13.65 -1.94
CA SER A 45 -0.25 13.71 -1.86
C SER A 45 -0.86 14.95 -1.20
N ILE A 46 -0.08 15.74 -0.41
CA ILE A 46 -0.59 16.90 0.30
C ILE A 46 -0.58 18.19 -0.52
N THR A 47 0.14 18.22 -1.64
CA THR A 47 0.18 19.39 -2.55
C THR A 47 -0.84 19.22 -3.66
N VAL A 48 -1.87 20.04 -3.68
CA VAL A 48 -2.86 20.04 -4.76
C VAL A 48 -2.27 20.74 -5.99
N VAL A 49 -2.12 19.98 -7.07
CA VAL A 49 -1.56 20.47 -8.34
C VAL A 49 -2.67 20.72 -9.34
N ASN A 50 -2.95 21.97 -9.60
CA ASN A 50 -4.02 22.41 -10.48
C ASN A 50 -3.68 23.77 -11.14
N ARG A 51 -4.65 24.34 -11.87
CA ARG A 51 -4.50 25.64 -12.50
C ARG A 51 -4.12 26.76 -11.52
N SER A 52 -4.67 26.76 -10.31
CA SER A 52 -4.39 27.85 -9.34
C SER A 52 -2.94 27.83 -8.86
N LEU A 53 -2.29 26.66 -8.80
CA LEU A 53 -0.88 26.53 -8.45
C LEU A 53 0.04 26.88 -9.62
N LEU A 54 -0.30 26.44 -10.86
CA LEU A 54 0.64 26.44 -11.98
C LEU A 54 0.41 27.54 -13.02
N ALA A 55 -0.71 28.29 -12.97
CA ALA A 55 -0.96 29.33 -13.97
C ALA A 55 0.10 30.41 -13.92
N GLY A 56 0.73 30.68 -15.07
CA GLY A 56 1.80 31.68 -15.21
C GLY A 56 3.19 31.19 -14.74
N SER A 57 3.32 29.96 -14.28
CA SER A 57 4.62 29.36 -13.98
C SER A 57 5.35 28.88 -15.25
N ARG A 58 6.64 28.61 -15.10
CA ARG A 58 7.50 28.01 -16.15
C ARG A 58 7.52 26.48 -16.11
N VAL A 59 6.73 25.86 -15.24
CA VAL A 59 6.73 24.42 -15.04
C VAL A 59 6.36 23.67 -16.32
N ARG A 60 7.25 22.79 -16.77
CA ARG A 60 7.07 21.92 -17.95
C ARG A 60 6.88 20.46 -17.59
N PHE A 61 7.19 20.09 -16.34
CA PHE A 61 7.05 18.72 -15.85
C PHE A 61 6.56 18.71 -14.40
N VAL A 62 5.60 17.84 -14.12
CA VAL A 62 5.11 17.54 -12.77
C VAL A 62 5.31 16.05 -12.50
N GLY A 63 6.00 15.73 -11.40
CA GLY A 63 6.13 14.35 -10.89
C GLY A 63 5.49 14.21 -9.51
N THR A 64 4.70 13.16 -9.30
CA THR A 64 4.26 12.82 -7.94
C THR A 64 4.88 11.50 -7.47
N ALA A 65 5.64 11.56 -6.35
CA ALA A 65 6.27 10.39 -5.73
C ALA A 65 5.23 9.50 -5.00
N THR A 66 4.03 9.41 -5.56
CA THR A 66 2.90 8.62 -5.05
C THR A 66 2.31 7.80 -6.18
N ILE A 67 1.60 6.72 -5.84
CA ILE A 67 0.90 5.88 -6.82
C ILE A 67 -0.40 6.56 -7.24
N GLY A 68 -1.23 6.94 -6.25
CA GLY A 68 -2.44 7.73 -6.47
C GLY A 68 -2.09 9.17 -6.77
N PHE A 69 -2.83 9.78 -7.68
CA PHE A 69 -2.63 11.18 -8.10
C PHE A 69 -3.94 11.97 -8.06
N ASP A 70 -4.85 11.61 -7.17
CA ASP A 70 -6.14 12.30 -6.97
C ASP A 70 -5.99 13.80 -6.64
N HIS A 71 -4.80 14.21 -6.16
CA HIS A 71 -4.41 15.59 -5.87
C HIS A 71 -3.87 16.36 -7.09
N VAL A 72 -3.83 15.73 -8.28
CA VAL A 72 -3.28 16.32 -9.51
C VAL A 72 -4.37 16.42 -10.58
N ASP A 73 -4.65 17.63 -11.06
CA ASP A 73 -5.51 17.87 -12.24
C ASP A 73 -4.75 17.51 -13.53
N VAL A 74 -4.71 16.21 -13.84
CA VAL A 74 -4.02 15.68 -15.02
C VAL A 74 -4.60 16.28 -16.31
N SER A 75 -5.92 16.52 -16.36
CA SER A 75 -6.57 17.14 -17.51
C SER A 75 -6.06 18.55 -17.77
N TYR A 76 -5.84 19.34 -16.72
CA TYR A 76 -5.22 20.67 -16.83
C TYR A 76 -3.77 20.55 -17.34
N LEU A 77 -2.96 19.63 -16.80
CA LEU A 77 -1.58 19.45 -17.24
C LEU A 77 -1.49 19.11 -18.72
N GLN A 78 -2.33 18.17 -19.19
CA GLN A 78 -2.39 17.77 -20.60
C GLN A 78 -2.77 18.96 -21.52
N ARG A 79 -3.81 19.72 -21.17
CA ARG A 79 -4.21 20.91 -21.96
C ARG A 79 -3.15 22.00 -21.98
N SER A 80 -2.30 22.07 -20.93
CA SER A 80 -1.22 23.06 -20.80
C SER A 80 0.11 22.58 -21.38
N GLY A 81 0.19 21.39 -21.96
CA GLY A 81 1.44 20.82 -22.49
C GLY A 81 2.49 20.49 -21.42
N ILE A 82 2.06 20.31 -20.16
CA ILE A 82 2.93 19.99 -19.03
C ILE A 82 3.05 18.45 -18.93
N GLY A 83 4.28 17.92 -18.97
CA GLY A 83 4.55 16.52 -18.76
C GLY A 83 4.14 16.07 -17.36
N PHE A 84 3.62 14.83 -17.23
CA PHE A 84 3.20 14.28 -15.95
C PHE A 84 3.72 12.87 -15.75
N ALA A 85 4.22 12.57 -14.55
CA ALA A 85 4.53 11.22 -14.11
C ALA A 85 4.07 10.99 -12.65
N SER A 86 3.58 9.77 -12.40
CA SER A 86 3.37 9.24 -11.06
C SER A 86 4.32 8.06 -10.83
N ALA A 87 4.23 7.42 -9.66
CA ALA A 87 5.08 6.28 -9.33
C ALA A 87 4.27 4.96 -9.20
N PRO A 88 3.64 4.46 -10.29
CA PRO A 88 2.77 3.30 -10.23
C PRO A 88 3.53 2.04 -9.81
N GLY A 89 3.05 1.37 -8.77
CA GLY A 89 3.63 0.13 -8.28
C GLY A 89 4.90 0.27 -7.43
N SER A 90 5.40 1.49 -7.18
CA SER A 90 6.60 1.71 -6.36
C SER A 90 6.49 1.10 -4.96
N ASN A 91 5.31 1.17 -4.32
CA ASN A 91 5.05 0.61 -3.00
C ASN A 91 4.21 -0.68 -3.03
N ALA A 92 4.00 -1.27 -4.20
CA ALA A 92 3.07 -2.39 -4.32
C ALA A 92 3.53 -3.63 -3.55
N ASN A 93 4.85 -3.83 -3.39
CA ASN A 93 5.37 -4.93 -2.59
C ASN A 93 5.11 -4.70 -1.11
N SER A 94 5.35 -3.50 -0.60
CA SER A 94 5.06 -3.19 0.81
C SER A 94 3.57 -3.28 1.15
N ALA A 95 2.67 -2.85 0.25
CA ALA A 95 1.24 -3.01 0.44
C ALA A 95 0.82 -4.50 0.44
N ALA A 96 1.43 -5.31 -0.43
CA ALA A 96 1.20 -6.75 -0.42
C ALA A 96 1.73 -7.40 0.87
N GLU A 97 2.90 -7.01 1.37
CA GLU A 97 3.45 -7.49 2.64
C GLU A 97 2.59 -7.09 3.85
N TYR A 98 1.96 -5.90 3.81
CA TYR A 98 0.97 -5.51 4.81
C TYR A 98 -0.20 -6.50 4.84
N VAL A 99 -0.77 -6.83 3.68
CA VAL A 99 -1.87 -7.80 3.60
C VAL A 99 -1.44 -9.16 4.15
N ILE A 100 -0.26 -9.65 3.74
CA ILE A 100 0.28 -10.92 4.25
C ILE A 100 0.48 -10.89 5.77
N ALA A 101 1.04 -9.80 6.33
CA ALA A 101 1.19 -9.66 7.77
C ALA A 101 -0.18 -9.67 8.49
N GLY A 102 -1.19 -8.99 7.91
CA GLY A 102 -2.57 -9.03 8.41
C GLY A 102 -3.17 -10.43 8.40
N LEU A 103 -3.03 -11.17 7.29
CA LEU A 103 -3.51 -12.56 7.18
C LEU A 103 -2.83 -13.48 8.20
N LEU A 104 -1.50 -13.38 8.35
CA LEU A 104 -0.73 -14.19 9.31
C LEU A 104 -1.12 -13.87 10.76
N GLU A 105 -1.32 -12.60 11.09
CA GLU A 105 -1.72 -12.20 12.44
C GLU A 105 -3.15 -12.64 12.76
N ILE A 106 -4.11 -12.51 11.82
CA ILE A 106 -5.47 -13.03 12.01
C ILE A 106 -5.45 -14.56 12.13
N ALA A 107 -4.68 -15.25 11.28
CA ALA A 107 -4.53 -16.70 11.36
C ALA A 107 -4.00 -17.15 12.73
N ARG A 108 -2.98 -16.46 13.24
CA ARG A 108 -2.40 -16.69 14.59
C ARG A 108 -3.43 -16.47 15.70
N ARG A 109 -4.15 -15.32 15.69
CA ARG A 109 -5.17 -14.99 16.69
C ARG A 109 -6.32 -15.99 16.70
N ARG A 110 -6.75 -16.43 15.52
CA ARG A 110 -7.90 -17.34 15.34
C ARG A 110 -7.50 -18.82 15.32
N LYS A 111 -6.20 -19.15 15.39
CA LYS A 111 -5.66 -20.51 15.33
C LYS A 111 -6.12 -21.29 14.08
N ILE A 112 -6.10 -20.64 12.92
CA ILE A 112 -6.44 -21.22 11.63
C ILE A 112 -5.19 -21.31 10.75
N ALA A 113 -5.07 -22.41 9.97
CA ALA A 113 -4.04 -22.52 8.95
C ALA A 113 -4.47 -21.72 7.70
N LEU A 114 -3.51 -21.08 7.02
CA LEU A 114 -3.75 -20.41 5.74
C LEU A 114 -3.67 -21.39 4.56
N GLU A 115 -2.82 -22.41 4.66
CA GLU A 115 -2.66 -23.43 3.62
C GLU A 115 -4.00 -24.14 3.34
N GLY A 116 -4.35 -24.26 2.06
CA GLY A 116 -5.61 -24.83 1.59
C GLY A 116 -6.83 -23.91 1.68
N LYS A 117 -6.75 -22.78 2.39
CA LYS A 117 -7.83 -21.76 2.42
C LYS A 117 -7.93 -21.02 1.11
N SER A 118 -9.09 -20.48 0.83
CA SER A 118 -9.36 -19.67 -0.35
C SER A 118 -9.31 -18.18 -0.06
N ILE A 119 -8.73 -17.40 -0.99
CA ILE A 119 -8.73 -15.95 -0.95
C ILE A 119 -9.21 -15.35 -2.26
N GLY A 120 -10.23 -14.50 -2.20
CA GLY A 120 -10.69 -13.66 -3.29
C GLY A 120 -9.91 -12.36 -3.34
N VAL A 121 -9.26 -12.09 -4.47
CA VAL A 121 -8.51 -10.85 -4.73
C VAL A 121 -9.30 -10.00 -5.72
N ILE A 122 -9.80 -8.86 -5.26
CA ILE A 122 -10.56 -7.89 -6.07
C ILE A 122 -9.63 -6.77 -6.51
N GLY A 123 -9.39 -6.66 -7.81
CA GLY A 123 -8.35 -5.81 -8.41
C GLY A 123 -6.99 -6.49 -8.40
N VAL A 124 -6.49 -6.90 -9.58
CA VAL A 124 -5.26 -7.70 -9.74
C VAL A 124 -4.16 -6.90 -10.44
N GLY A 125 -4.14 -5.60 -10.20
CA GLY A 125 -3.09 -4.69 -10.67
C GLY A 125 -1.77 -4.88 -9.92
N ASN A 126 -1.02 -3.78 -9.75
CA ASN A 126 0.32 -3.82 -9.12
C ASN A 126 0.34 -4.44 -7.71
N VAL A 127 -0.63 -4.10 -6.86
CA VAL A 127 -0.73 -4.62 -5.48
C VAL A 127 -1.38 -6.00 -5.49
N GLY A 128 -2.60 -6.12 -6.00
CA GLY A 128 -3.35 -7.37 -5.96
C GLY A 128 -2.66 -8.54 -6.63
N GLY A 129 -1.91 -8.29 -7.73
CA GLY A 129 -1.11 -9.33 -8.38
C GLY A 129 0.06 -9.83 -7.49
N ARG A 130 0.65 -8.96 -6.66
CA ARG A 130 1.66 -9.37 -5.67
C ARG A 130 1.04 -10.11 -4.48
N VAL A 131 -0.12 -9.65 -4.01
CA VAL A 131 -0.89 -10.34 -2.96
C VAL A 131 -1.26 -11.74 -3.43
N ALA A 132 -1.79 -11.89 -4.64
CA ALA A 132 -2.13 -13.19 -5.22
C ALA A 132 -0.94 -14.16 -5.20
N ARG A 133 0.22 -13.74 -5.74
CA ARG A 133 1.44 -14.57 -5.74
C ARG A 133 1.93 -14.94 -4.33
N LYS A 134 1.91 -13.98 -3.39
CA LYS A 134 2.33 -14.26 -2.01
C LYS A 134 1.36 -15.21 -1.30
N CYS A 135 0.06 -15.12 -1.55
CA CYS A 135 -0.94 -16.05 -1.04
C CYS A 135 -0.80 -17.46 -1.66
N GLU A 136 -0.51 -17.56 -2.96
CA GLU A 136 -0.14 -18.83 -3.61
C GLU A 136 1.12 -19.43 -2.96
N GLY A 137 2.12 -18.60 -2.62
CA GLY A 137 3.32 -19.00 -1.88
C GLY A 137 3.04 -19.54 -0.47
N LEU A 138 1.96 -19.09 0.18
CA LEU A 138 1.47 -19.63 1.46
C LEU A 138 0.63 -20.91 1.30
N GLY A 139 0.39 -21.39 0.08
CA GLY A 139 -0.44 -22.55 -0.20
C GLY A 139 -1.94 -22.27 -0.19
N MET A 140 -2.35 -21.01 -0.34
CA MET A 140 -3.76 -20.63 -0.47
C MET A 140 -4.26 -20.83 -1.90
N ARG A 141 -5.55 -21.10 -2.06
CA ARG A 141 -6.24 -21.11 -3.35
C ARG A 141 -6.71 -19.69 -3.68
N VAL A 142 -6.10 -19.06 -4.67
CA VAL A 142 -6.41 -17.67 -5.06
C VAL A 142 -7.47 -17.62 -6.16
N VAL A 143 -8.52 -16.82 -5.94
CA VAL A 143 -9.58 -16.50 -6.90
C VAL A 143 -9.46 -15.03 -7.27
N LYS A 144 -9.29 -14.71 -8.56
CA LYS A 144 -8.92 -13.38 -9.06
C LYS A 144 -10.09 -12.71 -9.76
N ASN A 145 -10.46 -11.50 -9.32
CA ASN A 145 -11.46 -10.67 -9.98
C ASN A 145 -10.84 -9.34 -10.43
N ASP A 146 -10.84 -9.08 -11.72
CA ASP A 146 -10.43 -7.81 -12.31
C ASP A 146 -11.14 -7.62 -13.66
N PRO A 147 -12.35 -7.02 -13.68
CA PRO A 147 -13.13 -6.88 -14.90
C PRO A 147 -12.42 -6.12 -16.03
N PRO A 148 -11.66 -5.02 -15.77
CA PRO A 148 -10.83 -4.39 -16.79
C PRO A 148 -9.81 -5.33 -17.44
N LEU A 149 -9.03 -6.06 -16.62
CA LEU A 149 -8.04 -7.02 -17.12
C LEU A 149 -8.71 -8.19 -17.85
N GLN A 150 -9.84 -8.68 -17.35
CA GLN A 150 -10.61 -9.75 -18.02
C GLN A 150 -11.01 -9.33 -19.43
N ARG A 151 -11.54 -8.10 -19.60
CA ARG A 151 -11.92 -7.60 -20.93
C ARG A 151 -10.71 -7.38 -21.84
N GLN A 152 -9.61 -6.89 -21.28
CA GLN A 152 -8.39 -6.59 -22.04
C GLN A 152 -7.66 -7.86 -22.49
N THR A 153 -7.51 -8.84 -21.60
CA THR A 153 -6.68 -10.02 -21.83
C THR A 153 -7.46 -11.24 -22.29
N ARG A 154 -8.75 -11.32 -21.94
CA ARG A 154 -9.62 -12.50 -22.09
C ARG A 154 -9.08 -13.73 -21.35
N ASP A 155 -8.23 -13.53 -20.33
CA ASP A 155 -7.65 -14.60 -19.55
C ASP A 155 -8.72 -15.17 -18.59
N PRO A 156 -9.00 -16.49 -18.65
CA PRO A 156 -10.02 -17.13 -17.82
C PRO A 156 -9.69 -17.18 -16.33
N GLN A 157 -8.46 -16.82 -15.93
CA GLN A 157 -8.13 -16.69 -14.50
C GLN A 157 -8.91 -15.55 -13.82
N TYR A 158 -9.37 -14.55 -14.56
CA TYR A 158 -10.18 -13.47 -14.02
C TYR A 158 -11.65 -13.81 -14.10
N VAL A 159 -12.29 -13.96 -12.94
CA VAL A 159 -13.68 -14.40 -12.83
C VAL A 159 -14.61 -13.28 -12.38
N GLY A 160 -15.92 -13.46 -12.49
CA GLY A 160 -16.92 -12.57 -11.95
C GLY A 160 -16.82 -12.46 -10.41
N LEU A 161 -17.35 -11.37 -9.84
CA LEU A 161 -17.30 -11.10 -8.40
C LEU A 161 -18.02 -12.20 -7.59
N GLU A 162 -19.06 -12.81 -8.16
CA GLU A 162 -19.84 -13.88 -7.52
C GLU A 162 -19.02 -15.12 -7.19
N ALA A 163 -17.96 -15.41 -7.95
CA ALA A 163 -17.07 -16.55 -7.69
C ALA A 163 -16.21 -16.37 -6.42
N LEU A 164 -16.15 -15.14 -5.88
CA LEU A 164 -15.37 -14.83 -4.69
C LEU A 164 -16.19 -14.96 -3.40
N TYR A 165 -17.51 -14.98 -3.47
CA TYR A 165 -18.35 -14.94 -2.29
C TYR A 165 -18.18 -16.16 -1.36
N ASP A 166 -17.75 -17.29 -1.87
CA ASP A 166 -17.46 -18.51 -1.10
C ASP A 166 -16.01 -18.61 -0.58
N CYS A 167 -15.18 -17.57 -0.81
CA CYS A 167 -13.83 -17.54 -0.30
C CYS A 167 -13.78 -17.35 1.22
N ASP A 168 -12.75 -17.97 1.85
CA ASP A 168 -12.49 -17.81 3.30
C ASP A 168 -11.97 -16.41 3.64
N PHE A 169 -11.28 -15.78 2.69
CA PHE A 169 -10.70 -14.44 2.80
C PHE A 169 -11.07 -13.62 1.56
N ILE A 170 -11.31 -12.32 1.75
CA ILE A 170 -11.53 -11.35 0.68
C ILE A 170 -10.60 -10.17 0.89
N THR A 171 -9.92 -9.73 -0.15
CA THR A 171 -9.07 -8.55 -0.11
C THR A 171 -9.28 -7.66 -1.33
N ILE A 172 -9.31 -6.33 -1.12
CA ILE A 172 -9.63 -5.35 -2.18
C ILE A 172 -8.39 -4.50 -2.49
N HIS A 173 -8.09 -4.37 -3.80
CA HIS A 173 -6.93 -3.63 -4.33
C HIS A 173 -7.29 -2.79 -5.56
N THR A 174 -8.50 -2.26 -5.60
CA THR A 174 -8.98 -1.41 -6.70
C THR A 174 -8.65 0.07 -6.47
N PRO A 175 -8.50 0.87 -7.52
CA PRO A 175 -8.59 2.33 -7.41
C PRO A 175 -10.00 2.73 -6.98
N LEU A 176 -10.18 3.96 -6.53
CA LEU A 176 -11.50 4.55 -6.29
C LEU A 176 -11.99 5.22 -7.57
N THR A 177 -13.03 4.67 -8.17
CA THR A 177 -13.73 5.24 -9.33
C THR A 177 -15.20 5.48 -8.98
N ARG A 178 -15.73 6.65 -9.35
CA ARG A 178 -17.11 7.04 -9.02
C ARG A 178 -18.09 6.83 -10.16
N GLU A 179 -17.59 6.64 -11.36
CA GLU A 179 -18.37 6.55 -12.61
C GLU A 179 -17.87 5.42 -13.51
N GLY A 180 -18.63 5.13 -14.55
CA GLY A 180 -18.29 4.09 -15.53
C GLY A 180 -18.71 2.68 -15.11
N ILE A 181 -18.47 1.74 -16.02
CA ILE A 181 -18.88 0.33 -15.85
C ILE A 181 -18.08 -0.38 -14.73
N ASP A 182 -16.88 0.13 -14.41
CA ASP A 182 -16.00 -0.40 -13.37
C ASP A 182 -15.99 0.52 -12.15
N LYS A 183 -17.13 1.13 -11.81
CA LYS A 183 -17.30 1.92 -10.61
C LYS A 183 -16.94 1.09 -9.38
N THR A 184 -16.06 1.63 -8.51
CA THR A 184 -15.62 0.97 -7.27
C THR A 184 -16.05 1.70 -6.01
N PHE A 185 -16.61 2.93 -6.13
CA PHE A 185 -17.21 3.64 -5.01
C PHE A 185 -18.34 2.79 -4.41
N HIS A 186 -18.22 2.44 -3.13
CA HIS A 186 -19.11 1.55 -2.41
C HIS A 186 -19.32 0.18 -3.11
N LEU A 187 -18.25 -0.36 -3.70
CA LEU A 187 -18.25 -1.71 -4.27
C LEU A 187 -18.61 -2.75 -3.21
N ALA A 188 -18.06 -2.59 -2.00
CA ALA A 188 -18.40 -3.42 -0.85
C ALA A 188 -19.51 -2.75 -0.05
N ASP A 189 -20.73 -2.90 -0.55
CA ASP A 189 -21.99 -2.44 0.01
C ASP A 189 -22.68 -3.52 0.88
N ARG A 190 -23.89 -3.25 1.34
CA ARG A 190 -24.71 -4.19 2.10
C ARG A 190 -24.95 -5.51 1.35
N GLN A 191 -25.18 -5.47 0.04
CA GLN A 191 -25.43 -6.69 -0.74
C GLN A 191 -24.18 -7.53 -0.88
N PHE A 192 -23.03 -6.88 -1.07
CA PHE A 192 -21.73 -7.54 -1.10
C PHE A 192 -21.48 -8.33 0.20
N PHE A 193 -21.58 -7.69 1.37
CA PHE A 193 -21.35 -8.35 2.64
C PHE A 193 -22.38 -9.45 2.95
N ALA A 194 -23.63 -9.27 2.54
CA ALA A 194 -24.68 -10.29 2.73
C ALA A 194 -24.41 -11.59 1.97
N ARG A 195 -23.69 -11.51 0.84
CA ARG A 195 -23.36 -12.66 -0.02
C ARG A 195 -22.09 -13.40 0.41
N LEU A 196 -21.20 -12.76 1.18
CA LEU A 196 -19.96 -13.40 1.60
C LEU A 196 -20.25 -14.67 2.42
N LYS A 197 -19.33 -15.62 2.33
CA LYS A 197 -19.29 -16.79 3.19
C LYS A 197 -19.37 -16.37 4.66
N GLN A 198 -20.18 -17.06 5.44
CA GLN A 198 -20.26 -16.84 6.89
C GLN A 198 -18.88 -17.04 7.53
N GLY A 199 -18.43 -16.04 8.30
CA GLY A 199 -17.12 -16.07 8.94
C GLY A 199 -15.95 -15.72 8.03
N ALA A 200 -16.18 -15.19 6.83
CA ALA A 200 -15.12 -14.71 5.94
C ALA A 200 -14.30 -13.60 6.60
N VAL A 201 -12.99 -13.59 6.34
CA VAL A 201 -12.08 -12.51 6.74
C VAL A 201 -12.03 -11.46 5.63
N PHE A 202 -12.23 -10.20 6.00
CA PHE A 202 -12.27 -9.09 5.06
C PHE A 202 -11.08 -8.14 5.25
N VAL A 203 -10.38 -7.79 4.16
CA VAL A 203 -9.21 -6.90 4.17
C VAL A 203 -9.41 -5.77 3.16
N ASN A 204 -9.23 -4.51 3.59
CA ASN A 204 -9.15 -3.37 2.69
C ASN A 204 -7.88 -2.56 2.93
N ALA A 205 -6.96 -2.60 1.96
CA ALA A 205 -5.74 -1.80 1.91
C ALA A 205 -5.64 -1.00 0.59
N SER A 206 -6.79 -0.58 0.04
CA SER A 206 -6.87 0.16 -1.23
C SER A 206 -7.32 1.61 -1.06
N ARG A 207 -8.62 1.83 -0.95
CA ARG A 207 -9.25 3.14 -0.66
C ARG A 207 -10.44 2.95 0.26
N GLY A 208 -10.62 3.85 1.23
CA GLY A 208 -11.70 3.75 2.22
C GLY A 208 -13.08 3.71 1.60
N ALA A 209 -13.38 4.66 0.71
CA ALA A 209 -14.69 4.78 0.08
C ALA A 209 -15.01 3.70 -0.99
N VAL A 210 -14.17 2.67 -1.15
CA VAL A 210 -14.54 1.43 -1.85
C VAL A 210 -15.50 0.60 -1.00
N VAL A 211 -15.46 0.80 0.32
CA VAL A 211 -16.32 0.16 1.31
C VAL A 211 -17.34 1.16 1.84
N GLU A 212 -18.60 0.80 1.85
CA GLU A 212 -19.65 1.54 2.56
C GLU A 212 -19.51 1.29 4.05
N THR A 213 -19.09 2.31 4.82
CA THR A 213 -18.81 2.21 6.26
C THR A 213 -19.98 1.60 7.05
N GLN A 214 -21.22 2.06 6.80
CA GLN A 214 -22.37 1.56 7.55
C GLN A 214 -22.67 0.10 7.21
N ALA A 215 -22.54 -0.31 5.95
CA ALA A 215 -22.73 -1.69 5.55
C ALA A 215 -21.71 -2.65 6.19
N LEU A 216 -20.45 -2.22 6.32
CA LEU A 216 -19.43 -2.98 7.03
C LEU A 216 -19.74 -3.12 8.52
N LYS A 217 -20.13 -2.02 9.19
CA LYS A 217 -20.54 -2.04 10.62
C LYS A 217 -21.70 -3.00 10.84
N ASP A 218 -22.73 -2.95 9.98
CA ASP A 218 -23.89 -3.85 10.06
C ASP A 218 -23.49 -5.32 9.88
N ALA A 219 -22.58 -5.62 8.94
CA ALA A 219 -22.07 -6.97 8.72
C ALA A 219 -21.27 -7.51 9.91
N ILE A 220 -20.45 -6.66 10.55
CA ILE A 220 -19.72 -7.04 11.77
C ILE A 220 -20.68 -7.29 12.93
N ARG A 221 -21.65 -6.41 13.18
CA ARG A 221 -22.67 -6.57 14.24
C ARG A 221 -23.51 -7.84 14.07
N ALA A 222 -23.82 -8.18 12.82
CA ALA A 222 -24.56 -9.40 12.50
C ALA A 222 -23.68 -10.67 12.61
N GLY A 223 -22.40 -10.57 13.00
CA GLY A 223 -21.47 -11.68 13.07
C GLY A 223 -21.22 -12.34 11.70
N ARG A 224 -21.44 -11.61 10.60
CA ARG A 224 -21.25 -12.14 9.24
C ARG A 224 -19.79 -12.37 8.91
N LEU A 225 -18.91 -11.48 9.39
CA LEU A 225 -17.46 -11.53 9.15
C LEU A 225 -16.74 -12.18 10.33
N GLY A 226 -15.74 -13.01 10.01
CA GLY A 226 -14.88 -13.68 10.99
C GLY A 226 -13.81 -12.74 11.56
N ALA A 227 -13.24 -11.87 10.73
CA ALA A 227 -12.34 -10.80 11.13
C ALA A 227 -12.29 -9.71 10.06
N VAL A 228 -11.87 -8.50 10.45
CA VAL A 228 -11.73 -7.34 9.57
C VAL A 228 -10.39 -6.66 9.77
N VAL A 229 -9.69 -6.38 8.66
CA VAL A 229 -8.42 -5.66 8.62
C VAL A 229 -8.58 -4.43 7.73
N LEU A 230 -8.39 -3.24 8.29
CA LEU A 230 -8.49 -1.99 7.54
C LEU A 230 -7.20 -1.17 7.65
N ASP A 231 -6.62 -0.81 6.50
CA ASP A 231 -5.59 0.22 6.40
C ASP A 231 -6.18 1.57 5.99
N VAL A 232 -7.30 1.55 5.30
CA VAL A 232 -7.94 2.72 4.69
C VAL A 232 -9.38 2.89 5.18
N TRP A 233 -9.82 4.15 5.30
CA TRP A 233 -11.07 4.51 5.94
C TRP A 233 -11.86 5.49 5.09
N GLU A 234 -13.16 5.37 5.08
CA GLU A 234 -14.00 6.41 4.50
C GLU A 234 -13.93 7.64 5.41
N GLY A 235 -13.74 8.83 4.83
CA GLY A 235 -13.67 10.09 5.57
C GLY A 235 -12.30 10.45 6.14
N GLU A 236 -11.21 9.75 5.78
CA GLU A 236 -9.85 10.15 6.20
C GLU A 236 -9.60 11.65 6.04
N PRO A 237 -8.92 12.31 6.98
CA PRO A 237 -8.27 11.75 8.19
C PRO A 237 -9.20 11.61 9.41
N ASP A 238 -10.47 12.05 9.32
CA ASP A 238 -11.47 12.01 10.40
C ASP A 238 -12.26 10.69 10.33
N ILE A 239 -11.58 9.60 10.75
CA ILE A 239 -12.12 8.24 10.62
C ILE A 239 -13.24 7.94 11.62
N ASP A 240 -14.12 6.99 11.28
CA ASP A 240 -15.17 6.50 12.19
C ASP A 240 -14.56 5.69 13.34
N VAL A 241 -14.52 6.28 14.54
CA VAL A 241 -13.95 5.64 15.74
C VAL A 241 -14.78 4.47 16.26
N GLU A 242 -16.08 4.41 15.94
CA GLU A 242 -16.89 3.24 16.26
C GLU A 242 -16.45 2.05 15.41
N LEU A 243 -16.27 2.24 14.10
CA LEU A 243 -15.72 1.21 13.22
C LEU A 243 -14.31 0.81 13.64
N LEU A 244 -13.46 1.79 14.05
CA LEU A 244 -12.13 1.51 14.59
C LEU A 244 -12.17 0.55 15.78
N GLY A 245 -13.17 0.70 16.66
CA GLY A 245 -13.39 -0.22 17.79
C GLY A 245 -13.90 -1.62 17.40
N MET A 246 -14.44 -1.77 16.20
CA MET A 246 -15.07 -3.02 15.75
C MET A 246 -14.14 -3.93 14.93
N VAL A 247 -13.09 -3.38 14.30
CA VAL A 247 -12.18 -4.15 13.44
C VAL A 247 -11.11 -4.89 14.24
N ASP A 248 -10.59 -6.00 13.71
CA ASP A 248 -9.56 -6.82 14.37
C ASP A 248 -8.16 -6.22 14.25
N LEU A 249 -7.84 -5.59 13.11
CA LEU A 249 -6.58 -4.86 12.86
C LEU A 249 -6.88 -3.56 12.13
N ALA A 250 -6.24 -2.49 12.59
CA ALA A 250 -6.39 -1.13 12.08
C ALA A 250 -5.01 -0.51 11.79
N SER A 251 -4.90 0.28 10.73
CA SER A 251 -3.72 1.10 10.49
C SER A 251 -4.08 2.41 9.77
N PRO A 252 -3.23 3.45 9.84
CA PRO A 252 -3.58 4.79 9.41
C PRO A 252 -3.15 5.05 7.95
N HIS A 253 -3.56 4.21 7.00
CA HIS A 253 -3.25 4.29 5.58
C HIS A 253 -1.73 4.25 5.31
N ILE A 254 -1.08 3.20 5.82
CA ILE A 254 0.38 3.00 5.77
C ILE A 254 0.79 1.67 5.13
N ALA A 255 -0.12 0.89 4.59
CA ALA A 255 0.20 -0.39 3.95
C ALA A 255 1.38 -0.27 2.95
N GLY A 256 1.40 0.80 2.18
CA GLY A 256 2.46 1.11 1.23
C GLY A 256 3.67 1.89 1.79
N TYR A 257 3.85 2.00 3.10
CA TYR A 257 4.85 2.90 3.70
C TYR A 257 6.21 2.23 3.98
N SER A 258 6.68 1.31 3.12
CA SER A 258 8.09 0.90 3.21
C SER A 258 9.02 2.03 2.78
N PHE A 259 10.23 2.02 3.32
CA PHE A 259 11.28 2.94 2.88
C PHE A 259 11.70 2.62 1.44
N ASP A 260 11.75 1.34 1.11
CA ASP A 260 11.99 0.82 -0.24
C ASP A 260 11.00 1.40 -1.26
N GLY A 261 9.71 1.36 -0.95
CA GLY A 261 8.66 1.91 -1.80
C GLY A 261 8.75 3.43 -1.98
N LYS A 262 9.09 4.16 -0.90
CA LYS A 262 9.30 5.61 -0.95
C LYS A 262 10.48 6.00 -1.84
N VAL A 263 11.61 5.28 -1.72
CA VAL A 263 12.81 5.49 -2.56
C VAL A 263 12.52 5.09 -4.01
N ALA A 264 11.86 3.95 -4.23
CA ALA A 264 11.45 3.54 -5.57
C ALA A 264 10.57 4.59 -6.25
N GLY A 265 9.61 5.17 -5.52
CA GLY A 265 8.77 6.25 -6.03
C GLY A 265 9.57 7.49 -6.44
N MET A 266 10.54 7.90 -5.62
CA MET A 266 11.45 9.00 -5.95
C MET A 266 12.26 8.71 -7.21
N VAL A 267 12.87 7.53 -7.32
CA VAL A 267 13.69 7.15 -8.49
C VAL A 267 12.84 7.06 -9.76
N MET A 268 11.60 6.57 -9.66
CA MET A 268 10.69 6.51 -10.82
C MET A 268 10.40 7.90 -11.38
N ILE A 269 10.01 8.85 -10.54
CA ILE A 269 9.72 10.22 -11.00
C ILE A 269 11.00 10.95 -11.46
N TYR A 270 12.16 10.67 -10.85
CA TYR A 270 13.46 11.17 -11.32
C TYR A 270 13.77 10.68 -12.73
N ARG A 271 13.60 9.38 -13.00
CA ARG A 271 13.80 8.81 -14.34
C ARG A 271 12.87 9.42 -15.37
N SER A 272 11.57 9.57 -15.03
CA SER A 272 10.59 10.21 -15.92
C SER A 272 10.92 11.69 -16.17
N LEU A 273 11.43 12.40 -15.17
CA LEU A 273 11.94 13.77 -15.33
C LEU A 273 13.13 13.80 -16.30
N CYS A 274 14.11 12.90 -16.11
CA CYS A 274 15.26 12.80 -17.00
C CYS A 274 14.83 12.52 -18.45
N GLU A 275 13.93 11.56 -18.65
CA GLU A 275 13.37 11.24 -19.97
C GLU A 275 12.70 12.45 -20.61
N HIS A 276 11.83 13.14 -19.87
CA HIS A 276 11.12 14.33 -20.36
C HIS A 276 12.06 15.46 -20.83
N PHE A 277 13.19 15.64 -20.15
CA PHE A 277 14.17 16.69 -20.48
C PHE A 277 15.35 16.18 -21.33
N GLY A 278 15.34 14.95 -21.79
CA GLY A 278 16.43 14.37 -22.59
C GLY A 278 17.73 14.19 -21.80
N LEU A 279 17.66 13.92 -20.50
CA LEU A 279 18.80 13.74 -19.60
C LEU A 279 19.03 12.25 -19.32
N THR A 280 20.28 11.88 -19.04
CA THR A 280 20.61 10.50 -18.63
C THR A 280 20.52 10.36 -17.11
N PRO A 281 19.66 9.44 -16.57
CA PRO A 281 19.59 9.20 -15.15
C PRO A 281 20.88 8.54 -14.63
N LYS A 282 21.37 9.00 -13.48
CA LYS A 282 22.63 8.54 -12.85
C LYS A 282 22.40 7.60 -11.67
N PHE A 283 21.21 7.60 -11.09
CA PHE A 283 20.91 6.91 -9.85
C PHE A 283 19.83 5.83 -10.00
N ASP A 284 19.98 4.79 -9.18
CA ASP A 284 19.00 3.72 -9.01
C ASP A 284 18.56 3.60 -7.55
N VAL A 285 17.55 2.80 -7.28
CA VAL A 285 16.97 2.56 -5.93
C VAL A 285 18.04 2.09 -4.94
N LYS A 286 18.90 1.16 -5.35
CA LYS A 286 19.97 0.60 -4.51
C LYS A 286 20.96 1.63 -3.97
N ASP A 287 21.14 2.77 -4.67
CA ASP A 287 22.11 3.80 -4.28
C ASP A 287 21.67 4.58 -3.03
N PHE A 288 20.39 4.45 -2.64
CA PHE A 288 19.78 5.20 -1.55
C PHE A 288 19.25 4.31 -0.40
N LEU A 289 19.27 2.99 -0.57
CA LEU A 289 18.73 2.11 0.45
C LEU A 289 19.76 1.82 1.55
N PRO A 290 19.51 2.18 2.83
CA PRO A 290 20.38 1.81 3.94
C PRO A 290 20.31 0.30 4.20
N VAL A 291 21.30 -0.21 4.93
CA VAL A 291 21.24 -1.56 5.48
C VAL A 291 20.00 -1.67 6.40
N PRO A 292 19.18 -2.73 6.29
CA PRO A 292 18.02 -2.90 7.18
C PRO A 292 18.47 -3.13 8.63
N GLU A 293 17.59 -2.81 9.60
CA GLU A 293 17.84 -3.05 11.02
C GLU A 293 18.13 -4.53 11.33
N ILE A 294 17.44 -5.42 10.61
CA ILE A 294 17.61 -6.88 10.73
C ILE A 294 17.98 -7.46 9.36
N PRO A 295 19.26 -7.38 8.95
CA PRO A 295 19.69 -7.93 7.67
C PRO A 295 19.71 -9.47 7.68
N ARG A 296 19.87 -10.08 8.87
CA ARG A 296 19.91 -11.53 9.07
C ARG A 296 19.13 -11.87 10.35
N LEU A 297 18.20 -12.82 10.24
CA LEU A 297 17.38 -13.30 11.36
C LEU A 297 17.58 -14.80 11.52
N GLU A 298 18.22 -15.19 12.62
CA GLU A 298 18.35 -16.59 13.00
C GLU A 298 17.09 -17.06 13.72
N VAL A 299 16.58 -18.23 13.33
CA VAL A 299 15.31 -18.76 13.80
C VAL A 299 15.50 -20.17 14.30
N GLU A 300 15.27 -20.34 15.61
CA GLU A 300 15.11 -21.66 16.20
C GLU A 300 13.71 -22.20 15.88
N THR A 301 13.66 -23.28 15.12
CA THR A 301 12.40 -23.88 14.64
C THR A 301 11.68 -24.67 15.72
N GLY A 302 12.40 -25.41 16.56
CA GLY A 302 11.84 -26.18 17.67
C GLY A 302 10.63 -27.04 17.25
N ASP A 303 9.63 -27.15 18.14
CA ASP A 303 8.37 -27.85 17.91
C ASP A 303 7.23 -26.95 17.43
N ALA A 304 7.50 -25.67 17.14
CA ALA A 304 6.49 -24.73 16.69
C ALA A 304 5.99 -25.09 15.28
N SER A 305 4.71 -24.83 15.00
CA SER A 305 4.13 -25.01 13.66
C SER A 305 4.73 -24.03 12.65
N ASP A 306 4.74 -24.39 11.36
CA ASP A 306 5.18 -23.50 10.28
C ASP A 306 4.42 -22.18 10.29
N ASP A 307 3.11 -22.21 10.46
CA ASP A 307 2.27 -20.99 10.48
C ASP A 307 2.59 -20.12 11.69
N GLY A 308 2.90 -20.71 12.87
CA GLY A 308 3.33 -19.98 14.04
C GLY A 308 4.71 -19.31 13.87
N LEU A 309 5.64 -20.01 13.18
CA LEU A 309 6.97 -19.49 12.84
C LEU A 309 6.86 -18.36 11.81
N LEU A 310 6.08 -18.55 10.74
CA LEU A 310 5.82 -17.54 9.72
C LEU A 310 5.29 -16.24 10.34
N ALA A 311 4.26 -16.34 11.21
CA ALA A 311 3.69 -15.17 11.86
C ALA A 311 4.72 -14.45 12.74
N ARG A 312 5.53 -15.19 13.52
CA ARG A 312 6.59 -14.59 14.36
C ARG A 312 7.69 -13.91 13.54
N ILE A 313 8.14 -14.56 12.47
CA ILE A 313 9.18 -14.02 11.57
C ILE A 313 8.67 -12.74 10.89
N ALA A 314 7.47 -12.77 10.32
CA ALA A 314 6.87 -11.61 9.68
C ALA A 314 6.69 -10.45 10.66
N GLU A 315 6.13 -10.70 11.86
CA GLU A 315 5.92 -9.70 12.92
C GLU A 315 7.23 -9.09 13.42
N ARG A 316 8.33 -9.86 13.41
CA ARG A 316 9.65 -9.36 13.83
C ARG A 316 10.22 -8.33 12.85
N ILE A 317 9.94 -8.49 11.54
CA ILE A 317 10.42 -7.58 10.50
C ILE A 317 9.42 -6.45 10.25
N TYR A 318 8.13 -6.76 10.32
CA TYR A 318 7.05 -5.80 10.18
C TYR A 318 5.96 -6.07 11.23
N SER A 319 5.93 -5.26 12.28
CA SER A 319 4.95 -5.39 13.36
C SER A 319 3.63 -4.69 13.01
N ILE A 320 2.69 -5.43 12.42
CA ILE A 320 1.32 -4.94 12.18
C ILE A 320 0.57 -4.72 13.50
N SER A 321 0.92 -5.47 14.53
CA SER A 321 0.34 -5.31 15.87
C SER A 321 0.72 -3.99 16.53
N ARG A 322 1.91 -3.43 16.23
CA ARG A 322 2.28 -2.08 16.66
C ARG A 322 1.44 -1.03 15.95
N ASP A 323 1.31 -1.14 14.63
CA ASP A 323 0.51 -0.20 13.83
C ASP A 323 -0.96 -0.18 14.29
N ASP A 324 -1.52 -1.34 14.63
CA ASP A 324 -2.87 -1.46 15.20
C ASP A 324 -2.98 -0.73 16.56
N ARG A 325 -2.03 -0.97 17.50
CA ARG A 325 -2.04 -0.28 18.79
C ARG A 325 -1.95 1.23 18.66
N ASP A 326 -1.04 1.71 17.81
CA ASP A 326 -0.83 3.14 17.61
C ASP A 326 -2.06 3.79 16.97
N THR A 327 -2.71 3.11 16.03
CA THR A 327 -3.94 3.59 15.37
C THR A 327 -5.11 3.68 16.35
N ARG A 328 -5.25 2.71 17.25
CA ARG A 328 -6.34 2.73 18.24
C ARG A 328 -6.29 3.92 19.17
N GLN A 329 -5.11 4.51 19.40
CA GLN A 329 -4.96 5.74 20.20
C GLN A 329 -5.69 6.96 19.58
N ILE A 330 -6.14 6.88 18.32
CA ILE A 330 -7.01 7.91 17.72
C ILE A 330 -8.30 8.08 18.53
N ALA A 331 -8.87 6.98 19.03
CA ALA A 331 -10.11 7.02 19.82
C ALA A 331 -9.93 7.78 21.15
N ASP A 332 -8.73 7.77 21.72
CA ASP A 332 -8.38 8.45 22.97
C ASP A 332 -8.16 9.96 22.78
N GLN A 333 -8.05 10.44 21.53
CA GLN A 333 -7.85 11.85 21.23
C GLN A 333 -9.18 12.62 21.30
N PRO A 334 -9.15 13.91 21.71
CA PRO A 334 -10.30 14.80 21.55
C PRO A 334 -10.79 14.81 20.10
N PRO A 335 -12.12 14.83 19.85
CA PRO A 335 -12.68 14.72 18.49
C PRO A 335 -12.01 15.65 17.46
N GLU A 336 -11.77 16.92 17.84
CA GLU A 336 -11.15 17.93 16.98
C GLU A 336 -9.66 17.69 16.70
N SER A 337 -9.04 16.74 17.36
CA SER A 337 -7.62 16.39 17.22
C SER A 337 -7.39 15.07 16.49
N ARG A 338 -8.42 14.25 16.28
CA ARG A 338 -8.31 12.89 15.73
C ARG A 338 -7.69 12.86 14.34
N GLY A 339 -8.15 13.71 13.44
CA GLY A 339 -7.60 13.81 12.10
C GLY A 339 -6.14 14.25 12.10
N ARG A 340 -5.75 15.20 12.97
CA ARG A 340 -4.34 15.59 13.13
C ARG A 340 -3.48 14.47 13.69
N TYR A 341 -4.01 13.69 14.61
CA TYR A 341 -3.30 12.54 15.16
C TYR A 341 -3.12 11.45 14.09
N PHE A 342 -4.15 11.13 13.31
CA PHE A 342 -4.07 10.23 12.17
C PHE A 342 -2.96 10.64 11.19
N ASP A 343 -2.91 11.92 10.80
CA ASP A 343 -1.85 12.45 9.94
C ASP A 343 -0.47 12.37 10.59
N SER A 344 -0.38 12.56 11.92
CA SER A 344 0.89 12.48 12.65
C SER A 344 1.48 11.07 12.65
N LEU A 345 0.66 10.03 12.78
CA LEU A 345 1.08 8.62 12.68
C LEU A 345 1.72 8.33 11.31
N ARG A 346 1.14 8.88 10.25
CA ARG A 346 1.66 8.73 8.87
C ARG A 346 2.95 9.53 8.66
N LYS A 347 2.99 10.76 9.16
CA LYS A 347 4.16 11.65 9.03
C LYS A 347 5.38 11.10 9.75
N ASN A 348 5.18 10.56 10.94
CA ASN A 348 6.24 10.06 11.82
C ASN A 348 6.42 8.54 11.70
N TYR A 349 5.86 7.92 10.64
CA TYR A 349 5.93 6.48 10.46
C TYR A 349 7.39 6.00 10.40
N PRO A 350 7.78 5.02 11.21
CA PRO A 350 9.15 4.57 11.29
C PRO A 350 9.65 3.93 9.98
N VAL A 351 10.96 3.80 9.88
CA VAL A 351 11.57 3.12 8.73
C VAL A 351 11.18 1.65 8.75
N ARG A 352 10.37 1.23 7.77
CA ARG A 352 10.04 -0.17 7.50
C ARG A 352 10.74 -0.61 6.23
N ARG A 353 11.48 -1.71 6.30
CA ARG A 353 12.08 -2.35 5.13
C ARG A 353 11.23 -3.54 4.68
N GLU A 354 11.28 -3.84 3.39
CA GLU A 354 10.54 -4.97 2.82
C GLU A 354 11.22 -6.30 3.12
N PHE A 355 10.48 -7.41 3.13
CA PHE A 355 10.92 -8.75 3.55
C PHE A 355 12.15 -9.25 2.83
N GLN A 356 12.31 -8.91 1.53
CA GLN A 356 13.48 -9.32 0.73
C GLN A 356 14.81 -8.75 1.23
N ASN A 357 14.80 -7.78 2.12
CA ASN A 357 16.01 -7.21 2.70
C ASN A 357 16.53 -7.97 3.93
N THR A 358 15.80 -9.00 4.35
CA THR A 358 16.18 -9.86 5.49
C THR A 358 16.43 -11.28 5.03
N THR A 359 17.59 -11.83 5.37
CA THR A 359 17.89 -13.25 5.23
C THR A 359 17.46 -13.99 6.48
N VAL A 360 16.53 -14.92 6.35
CA VAL A 360 16.09 -15.81 7.43
C VAL A 360 16.97 -17.06 7.40
N VAL A 361 17.57 -17.41 8.54
CA VAL A 361 18.40 -18.60 8.70
C VAL A 361 17.71 -19.57 9.63
N LEU A 362 17.40 -20.74 9.14
CA LEU A 362 16.77 -21.81 9.94
C LEU A 362 17.85 -22.68 10.59
N ASP A 363 17.72 -22.94 11.89
CA ASP A 363 18.64 -23.81 12.66
C ASP A 363 18.61 -25.26 12.17
N LYS A 364 17.50 -25.69 11.59
CA LYS A 364 17.31 -27.04 11.02
C LYS A 364 16.56 -26.96 9.68
N PRO A 365 16.82 -27.89 8.75
CA PRO A 365 16.09 -27.99 7.50
C PRO A 365 14.58 -28.11 7.73
N ARG A 366 13.81 -27.24 7.08
CA ARG A 366 12.35 -27.20 7.18
C ARG A 366 11.75 -26.67 5.89
N GLU A 367 11.75 -27.54 4.87
CA GLU A 367 11.47 -27.16 3.47
C GLU A 367 10.10 -26.51 3.29
N SER A 368 9.06 -26.98 4.01
CA SER A 368 7.72 -26.38 3.95
C SER A 368 7.74 -24.92 4.42
N LEU A 369 8.39 -24.64 5.56
CA LEU A 369 8.55 -23.29 6.08
C LEU A 369 9.39 -22.42 5.14
N ALA A 370 10.51 -22.95 4.66
CA ALA A 370 11.41 -22.24 3.75
C ALA A 370 10.72 -21.84 2.44
N ARG A 371 9.92 -22.75 1.87
CA ARG A 371 9.11 -22.49 0.67
C ARG A 371 8.10 -21.35 0.92
N LYS A 372 7.38 -21.38 2.04
CA LYS A 372 6.41 -20.32 2.41
C LYS A 372 7.11 -18.97 2.64
N LEU A 373 8.24 -18.96 3.35
CA LEU A 373 9.04 -17.72 3.58
C LEU A 373 9.52 -17.12 2.25
N ARG A 374 10.09 -17.93 1.35
CA ARG A 374 10.47 -17.46 0.00
C ARG A 374 9.23 -16.97 -0.78
N GLY A 375 8.11 -17.69 -0.66
CA GLY A 375 6.85 -17.32 -1.31
C GLY A 375 6.32 -15.95 -0.90
N ILE A 376 6.53 -15.52 0.33
CA ILE A 376 6.13 -14.19 0.81
C ILE A 376 7.23 -13.13 0.67
N GLY A 377 8.44 -13.51 0.23
CA GLY A 377 9.48 -12.58 -0.20
C GLY A 377 10.76 -12.56 0.63
N PHE A 378 10.93 -13.42 1.64
CA PHE A 378 12.20 -13.53 2.37
C PHE A 378 13.28 -14.26 1.56
N VAL A 379 14.54 -13.90 1.79
CA VAL A 379 15.70 -14.74 1.45
C VAL A 379 15.84 -15.79 2.55
N VAL A 380 16.07 -17.07 2.19
CA VAL A 380 16.15 -18.15 3.20
C VAL A 380 17.40 -18.98 2.98
N GLU A 381 18.18 -19.15 4.06
CA GLU A 381 19.36 -20.01 4.17
C GLU A 381 19.10 -21.18 5.15
N GLY A 382 19.89 -22.25 5.07
CA GLY A 382 19.80 -23.39 5.99
C GLY A 382 18.61 -24.32 5.76
N ALA A 383 17.95 -24.25 4.59
CA ALA A 383 16.78 -25.06 4.27
C ALA A 383 17.09 -26.41 3.57
N ALA A 384 18.34 -26.68 3.25
CA ALA A 384 18.81 -27.89 2.58
C ALA A 384 19.51 -28.84 3.54
#